data_ce41130038ab4636011da7ef46c1678f
#
_entry.id   ce41130038ab4636011da7ef46c1678f
#
_cell.length_a   1.000
_cell.length_b   1.000
_cell.length_c   1.000
_cell.angle_alpha   90.00
_cell.angle_beta   90.00
_cell.angle_gamma   90.00
#
_symmetry.space_group_name_H-M   'P 1'
#
loop_
_entity.id
_entity.type
_entity.pdbx_description
1 polymer ?
#
loop_
_entity_poly.entity_id
_entity_poly.type
_entity_poly.pdbx_seq_one_letter_code
_entity_poly.pdbx_strand_id
1 'polypeptide(L)'
;MTVRDSIPEAIDKAGKGSVNMDGQLSIETELTSECGKKYRIVKLLGAGGQGEVYDVQSGSKHYALKWYFKSSATDAQKKILDNLIEKGSPTKSEKKDLFLWPEDLIYESSGEPFGYTMELRGKQYKGIVDLMKCRTNPSFYALVMACFNLTKGYSKLHEQGFQYRDISFGNAFFDPDNGDVKICDNDNVTPNAAKIGGIKGTPRFMAPEIVRGEAKPSRNTDLFSLAVLLFYMLMVSHPLEGAEEAKIKCMDPPAMRKLYGDNPIFIFDPDNAKNRPVKGYHDNALIYWDLYPQYIKDLFIQSFTVGLNTPAKRVTENQWMDAFAKLMSGIITCQGCGAKNFYDEAKGKNGHICWNPKCKKQIRVGSQIVVGKGKKAIRLPITSETKLYSHHIRGDYDMETVVGEVVANPKDPTRWGIRNKTQENWTYIKANGAQVTVASERAAAIAKDAKLDFGSVEGVFE
;
A
#
# COMPACT_ATOMS: atom_id res chain seq x y z
N MET A 1 -5.60 7.54 -28.71
CA MET A 1 -6.83 6.92 -28.20
C MET A 1 -6.68 6.86 -26.70
N THR A 2 -7.41 7.67 -26.00
CA THR A 2 -7.40 7.82 -24.53
C THR A 2 -8.30 6.76 -23.92
N VAL A 3 -7.86 6.18 -22.78
CA VAL A 3 -8.54 5.16 -21.94
C VAL A 3 -9.95 5.62 -21.46
N ARG A 4 -10.73 6.29 -22.29
CA ARG A 4 -12.03 6.89 -21.90
C ARG A 4 -13.22 5.92 -21.91
N ASP A 5 -13.13 4.74 -22.51
CA ASP A 5 -14.35 4.01 -22.89
C ASP A 5 -14.55 2.63 -22.26
N SER A 6 -13.73 2.21 -21.27
CA SER A 6 -13.83 0.85 -20.70
C SER A 6 -13.94 0.76 -19.17
N ILE A 7 -14.37 1.84 -18.50
CA ILE A 7 -14.73 1.75 -17.08
C ILE A 7 -16.22 1.38 -17.02
N PRO A 8 -16.61 0.22 -16.45
CA PRO A 8 -18.02 -0.09 -16.26
C PRO A 8 -18.73 1.03 -15.51
N GLU A 9 -19.89 1.47 -15.98
CA GLU A 9 -20.74 2.52 -15.37
C GLU A 9 -21.06 2.31 -13.88
N ALA A 10 -20.84 1.10 -13.35
CA ALA A 10 -21.02 0.78 -11.94
C ALA A 10 -20.08 1.56 -11.00
N ILE A 11 -18.93 2.07 -11.49
CA ILE A 11 -18.01 2.88 -10.68
C ILE A 11 -18.44 4.36 -10.67
N ASP A 12 -19.18 4.79 -11.67
CA ASP A 12 -19.65 6.19 -11.77
C ASP A 12 -20.94 6.43 -10.96
N LYS A 13 -21.71 5.38 -10.63
CA LYS A 13 -22.92 5.52 -9.78
C LYS A 13 -22.63 5.76 -8.30
N ALA A 14 -21.41 5.45 -7.84
CA ALA A 14 -20.95 5.86 -6.50
C ALA A 14 -20.56 7.35 -6.41
N GLY A 15 -20.52 8.08 -7.54
CA GLY A 15 -20.04 9.46 -7.61
C GLY A 15 -21.04 10.50 -8.13
N LYS A 16 -22.24 10.13 -8.57
CA LYS A 16 -23.26 11.07 -9.10
C LYS A 16 -24.69 10.72 -8.71
N GLY A 17 -24.93 10.27 -7.49
CA GLY A 17 -26.21 10.54 -6.87
C GLY A 17 -26.28 12.04 -6.61
N SER A 18 -27.28 12.75 -7.08
CA SER A 18 -27.65 14.07 -6.58
C SER A 18 -27.83 13.90 -5.07
N VAL A 19 -26.80 14.19 -4.30
CA VAL A 19 -26.90 14.26 -2.85
C VAL A 19 -27.87 15.40 -2.60
N ASN A 20 -29.06 15.11 -2.07
CA ASN A 20 -29.84 16.11 -1.38
C ASN A 20 -28.87 16.77 -0.40
N MET A 21 -28.72 18.08 -0.44
CA MET A 21 -27.79 18.81 0.45
C MET A 21 -28.24 18.77 1.92
N ASP A 22 -29.39 18.20 2.22
CA ASP A 22 -29.94 18.00 3.55
C ASP A 22 -29.69 16.55 3.98
N GLY A 23 -28.54 16.33 4.68
CA GLY A 23 -28.28 15.07 5.39
C GLY A 23 -29.22 14.88 6.59
N GLN A 24 -29.12 13.75 7.30
CA GLN A 24 -29.92 13.47 8.51
C GLN A 24 -29.65 14.51 9.62
N LEU A 25 -28.42 15.03 9.71
CA LEU A 25 -28.03 16.05 10.68
C LEU A 25 -27.97 17.42 10.02
N SER A 26 -28.65 18.38 10.64
CA SER A 26 -28.62 19.78 10.19
C SER A 26 -27.27 20.43 10.48
N ILE A 27 -26.81 21.32 9.57
CA ILE A 27 -25.61 22.13 9.78
C ILE A 27 -25.82 23.00 11.04
N GLU A 28 -24.72 23.28 11.77
CA GLU A 28 -24.69 24.01 13.04
C GLU A 28 -25.30 23.23 14.23
N THR A 29 -25.84 22.04 14.06
CA THR A 29 -26.27 21.21 15.20
C THR A 29 -25.05 20.84 16.06
N GLU A 30 -25.20 20.99 17.38
CA GLU A 30 -24.23 20.51 18.35
C GLU A 30 -24.60 19.11 18.85
N LEU A 31 -23.64 18.19 18.78
CA LEU A 31 -23.73 16.84 19.35
C LEU A 31 -22.71 16.70 20.48
N THR A 32 -23.01 15.88 21.45
CA THR A 32 -22.11 15.62 22.59
C THR A 32 -21.72 14.15 22.59
N SER A 33 -20.44 13.89 22.77
CA SER A 33 -19.90 12.54 22.88
C SER A 33 -20.07 11.97 24.30
N GLU A 34 -19.84 10.66 24.44
CA GLU A 34 -19.86 10.00 25.78
C GLU A 34 -18.87 10.62 26.77
N CYS A 35 -17.72 11.09 26.30
CA CYS A 35 -16.75 11.79 27.15
C CYS A 35 -17.10 13.26 27.42
N GLY A 36 -18.26 13.74 26.97
CA GLY A 36 -18.72 15.13 27.19
C GLY A 36 -18.14 16.15 26.21
N LYS A 37 -17.41 15.73 25.19
CA LYS A 37 -16.85 16.63 24.19
C LYS A 37 -17.94 17.04 23.19
N LYS A 38 -17.98 18.35 22.86
CA LYS A 38 -18.96 18.93 21.93
C LYS A 38 -18.42 19.00 20.52
N TYR A 39 -19.26 18.64 19.55
CA TYR A 39 -18.98 18.68 18.13
C TYR A 39 -20.09 19.40 17.38
N ARG A 40 -19.74 20.38 16.59
CA ARG A 40 -20.67 21.15 15.75
C ARG A 40 -20.59 20.65 14.31
N ILE A 41 -21.72 20.35 13.71
CA ILE A 41 -21.81 19.93 12.29
C ILE A 41 -21.45 21.10 11.39
N VAL A 42 -20.44 20.92 10.53
CA VAL A 42 -19.98 21.95 9.58
C VAL A 42 -20.58 21.71 8.18
N LYS A 43 -20.47 20.47 7.67
CA LYS A 43 -21.01 20.09 6.35
C LYS A 43 -21.06 18.58 6.18
N LEU A 44 -21.92 18.12 5.27
CA LEU A 44 -21.92 16.76 4.78
C LEU A 44 -20.71 16.53 3.83
N LEU A 45 -19.95 15.46 4.06
CA LEU A 45 -18.83 15.03 3.21
C LEU A 45 -19.24 13.95 2.21
N GLY A 46 -20.19 13.09 2.57
CA GLY A 46 -20.70 12.03 1.72
C GLY A 46 -21.66 11.10 2.45
N ALA A 47 -22.31 10.21 1.69
CA ALA A 47 -23.19 9.17 2.21
C ALA A 47 -22.82 7.81 1.61
N GLY A 48 -22.99 6.75 2.39
CA GLY A 48 -22.73 5.35 2.01
C GLY A 48 -23.91 4.43 2.40
N GLY A 49 -23.71 3.15 2.28
CA GLY A 49 -24.77 2.15 2.59
C GLY A 49 -25.13 2.05 4.07
N GLN A 50 -24.27 2.46 4.97
CA GLN A 50 -24.48 2.33 6.42
C GLN A 50 -24.79 3.65 7.11
N GLY A 51 -24.50 4.80 6.48
CA GLY A 51 -24.63 6.11 7.10
C GLY A 51 -24.03 7.23 6.27
N GLU A 52 -23.93 8.38 6.90
CA GLU A 52 -23.41 9.62 6.35
C GLU A 52 -22.11 10.02 7.07
N VAL A 53 -21.24 10.73 6.36
CA VAL A 53 -20.00 11.26 6.92
C VAL A 53 -20.03 12.78 6.87
N TYR A 54 -19.79 13.40 8.01
CA TYR A 54 -19.81 14.86 8.18
C TYR A 54 -18.41 15.38 8.59
N ASP A 55 -18.10 16.60 8.17
CA ASP A 55 -17.06 17.41 8.77
C ASP A 55 -17.66 18.06 10.05
N VAL A 56 -17.06 17.81 11.18
CA VAL A 56 -17.48 18.35 12.47
C VAL A 56 -16.34 19.07 13.15
N GLN A 57 -16.66 20.12 13.90
CA GLN A 57 -15.70 20.96 14.60
C GLN A 57 -15.83 20.83 16.12
N SER A 58 -14.72 20.67 16.81
CA SER A 58 -14.61 20.76 18.25
C SER A 58 -13.45 21.67 18.62
N GLY A 59 -13.75 22.83 19.23
CA GLY A 59 -12.76 23.89 19.40
C GLY A 59 -12.25 24.40 18.04
N SER A 60 -10.94 24.41 17.86
CA SER A 60 -10.28 24.78 16.58
C SER A 60 -10.03 23.59 15.65
N LYS A 61 -10.29 22.37 16.07
CA LYS A 61 -9.96 21.14 15.32
C LYS A 61 -11.17 20.57 14.61
N HIS A 62 -10.95 20.09 13.38
CA HIS A 62 -11.94 19.38 12.57
C HIS A 62 -11.76 17.87 12.68
N TYR A 63 -12.87 17.16 12.65
CA TYR A 63 -12.97 15.70 12.69
C TYR A 63 -13.95 15.23 11.61
N ALA A 64 -13.87 13.96 11.21
CA ALA A 64 -14.94 13.31 10.47
C ALA A 64 -15.86 12.59 11.46
N LEU A 65 -17.17 12.76 11.29
CA LEU A 65 -18.21 12.04 12.03
C LEU A 65 -18.90 11.09 11.06
N LYS A 66 -18.82 9.76 11.27
CA LYS A 66 -19.68 8.78 10.60
C LYS A 66 -20.95 8.60 11.42
N TRP A 67 -22.09 9.02 10.86
CA TRP A 67 -23.41 8.93 11.46
C TRP A 67 -24.19 7.80 10.82
N TYR A 68 -24.60 6.80 11.61
CA TYR A 68 -25.27 5.62 11.06
C TYR A 68 -26.73 5.89 10.71
N PHE A 69 -27.21 5.24 9.66
CA PHE A 69 -28.63 5.08 9.45
C PHE A 69 -29.22 4.18 10.55
N LYS A 70 -30.49 4.43 10.91
CA LYS A 70 -31.17 3.68 11.99
C LYS A 70 -31.09 2.16 11.81
N SER A 71 -31.13 1.65 10.57
CA SER A 71 -30.98 0.23 10.26
C SER A 71 -29.58 -0.33 10.53
N SER A 72 -28.56 0.51 10.59
CA SER A 72 -27.15 0.15 10.80
C SER A 72 -26.67 0.47 12.23
N ALA A 73 -27.40 1.33 12.96
CA ALA A 73 -27.13 1.70 14.34
C ALA A 73 -27.63 0.61 15.28
N THR A 74 -26.91 -0.52 15.37
CA THR A 74 -27.29 -1.67 16.19
C THR A 74 -26.42 -1.77 17.46
N ASP A 75 -26.94 -2.39 18.52
CA ASP A 75 -26.17 -2.69 19.74
C ASP A 75 -24.91 -3.51 19.45
N ALA A 76 -24.95 -4.40 18.46
CA ALA A 76 -23.79 -5.17 18.03
C ALA A 76 -22.70 -4.25 17.43
N GLN A 77 -23.10 -3.27 16.60
CA GLN A 77 -22.18 -2.28 16.02
C GLN A 77 -21.60 -1.36 17.09
N LYS A 78 -22.45 -0.94 18.05
CA LYS A 78 -21.97 -0.16 19.20
C LYS A 78 -20.86 -0.88 19.98
N LYS A 79 -21.10 -2.16 20.36
CA LYS A 79 -20.11 -2.97 21.09
C LYS A 79 -18.81 -3.15 20.32
N ILE A 80 -18.86 -3.23 18.99
CA ILE A 80 -17.66 -3.27 18.13
C ILE A 80 -16.89 -1.95 18.28
N LEU A 81 -17.57 -0.81 18.15
CA LEU A 81 -16.96 0.51 18.26
C LEU A 81 -16.37 0.75 19.65
N ASP A 82 -17.08 0.42 20.73
CA ASP A 82 -16.58 0.51 22.11
C ASP A 82 -15.23 -0.22 22.25
N ASN A 83 -15.16 -1.45 21.75
CA ASN A 83 -13.92 -2.25 21.79
C ASN A 83 -12.79 -1.63 20.93
N LEU A 84 -13.11 -1.09 19.76
CA LEU A 84 -12.13 -0.44 18.88
C LEU A 84 -11.59 0.84 19.50
N ILE A 85 -12.45 1.67 20.09
CA ILE A 85 -12.08 2.92 20.76
C ILE A 85 -11.20 2.61 21.99
N GLU A 86 -11.59 1.63 22.81
CA GLU A 86 -10.81 1.21 23.97
C GLU A 86 -9.40 0.74 23.59
N LYS A 87 -9.27 -0.06 22.55
CA LYS A 87 -7.98 -0.57 22.06
C LYS A 87 -7.12 0.49 21.36
N GLY A 88 -7.75 1.45 20.72
CA GLY A 88 -7.09 2.47 19.91
C GLY A 88 -6.52 1.93 18.59
N SER A 89 -6.00 2.83 17.75
CA SER A 89 -5.43 2.48 16.45
C SER A 89 -4.22 1.54 16.58
N PRO A 90 -4.12 0.51 15.72
CA PRO A 90 -2.97 -0.38 15.68
C PRO A 90 -1.62 0.31 15.40
N THR A 91 -1.66 1.51 14.81
CA THR A 91 -0.45 2.28 14.45
C THR A 91 -0.33 3.60 15.22
N LYS A 92 -1.09 3.77 16.31
CA LYS A 92 -1.07 5.00 17.13
C LYS A 92 0.31 5.35 17.70
N SER A 93 1.15 4.36 17.96
CA SER A 93 2.51 4.54 18.46
C SER A 93 3.55 4.85 17.37
N GLU A 94 3.17 4.75 16.11
CA GLU A 94 4.04 5.08 14.98
C GLU A 94 4.14 6.61 14.81
N LYS A 95 5.16 7.10 14.10
CA LYS A 95 5.31 8.53 13.78
C LYS A 95 4.07 9.14 13.10
N LYS A 96 3.38 8.32 12.31
CA LYS A 96 2.12 8.67 11.63
C LYS A 96 1.14 7.52 11.81
N ASP A 97 -0.05 7.82 12.29
CA ASP A 97 -1.12 6.85 12.32
C ASP A 97 -1.62 6.57 10.90
N LEU A 98 -1.66 5.30 10.52
CA LEU A 98 -2.06 4.86 9.19
C LEU A 98 -3.59 4.70 9.05
N PHE A 99 -4.33 4.69 10.18
CA PHE A 99 -5.76 4.49 10.21
C PHE A 99 -6.52 5.77 10.55
N LEU A 100 -7.67 5.97 9.93
CA LEU A 100 -8.71 6.88 10.41
C LEU A 100 -9.57 6.10 11.41
N TRP A 101 -9.06 5.95 12.61
CA TRP A 101 -9.63 5.05 13.64
C TRP A 101 -10.76 5.72 14.41
N PRO A 102 -11.80 4.97 14.86
CA PRO A 102 -12.81 5.50 15.77
C PRO A 102 -12.18 6.07 17.04
N GLU A 103 -12.52 7.32 17.39
CA GLU A 103 -11.97 8.02 18.55
C GLU A 103 -12.99 8.18 19.68
N ASP A 104 -14.28 8.46 19.33
CA ASP A 104 -15.27 8.85 20.32
C ASP A 104 -16.70 8.52 19.79
N LEU A 105 -17.57 8.00 20.66
CA LEU A 105 -18.97 7.74 20.32
C LEU A 105 -19.83 8.96 20.56
N ILE A 106 -20.79 9.20 19.68
CA ILE A 106 -21.71 10.33 19.71
C ILE A 106 -23.14 9.83 19.58
N TYR A 107 -24.03 10.35 20.41
CA TYR A 107 -25.46 10.05 20.42
C TYR A 107 -26.28 11.28 20.20
N GLU A 108 -27.46 11.12 19.64
CA GLU A 108 -28.54 12.09 19.76
C GLU A 108 -29.13 12.03 21.19
N SER A 109 -29.82 13.09 21.61
CA SER A 109 -30.41 13.19 22.95
C SER A 109 -31.40 12.04 23.27
N SER A 110 -31.93 11.38 22.23
CA SER A 110 -32.81 10.21 22.33
C SER A 110 -32.06 8.87 22.52
N GLY A 111 -30.71 8.87 22.36
CA GLY A 111 -29.88 7.67 22.43
C GLY A 111 -29.75 6.84 21.14
N GLU A 112 -30.60 7.06 20.14
CA GLU A 112 -30.55 6.45 18.81
C GLU A 112 -31.08 7.44 17.74
N PRO A 113 -30.46 7.51 16.56
CA PRO A 113 -29.27 6.84 16.08
C PRO A 113 -27.97 7.34 16.73
N PHE A 114 -26.82 6.72 16.43
CA PHE A 114 -25.51 7.10 16.94
C PHE A 114 -24.47 7.18 15.81
N GLY A 115 -23.32 7.73 16.12
CA GLY A 115 -22.16 7.79 15.26
C GLY A 115 -20.86 7.77 16.00
N TYR A 116 -19.76 7.90 15.29
CA TYR A 116 -18.42 8.01 15.89
C TYR A 116 -17.56 9.03 15.14
N THR A 117 -16.65 9.65 15.87
CA THR A 117 -15.66 10.56 15.30
C THR A 117 -14.36 9.84 14.99
N MET A 118 -13.64 10.40 14.03
CA MET A 118 -12.29 10.00 13.63
C MET A 118 -11.53 11.20 13.08
N GLU A 119 -10.22 11.07 12.86
CA GLU A 119 -9.43 12.09 12.17
C GLU A 119 -10.06 12.44 10.81
N LEU A 120 -10.16 13.73 10.51
CA LEU A 120 -10.59 14.20 9.19
C LEU A 120 -9.46 13.96 8.17
N ARG A 121 -9.74 13.19 7.13
CA ARG A 121 -8.76 12.89 6.07
C ARG A 121 -8.29 14.17 5.36
N GLY A 122 -6.98 14.38 5.34
CA GLY A 122 -6.36 15.51 4.62
C GLY A 122 -6.60 15.44 3.11
N LYS A 123 -6.70 16.60 2.45
CA LYS A 123 -6.96 16.72 1.01
C LYS A 123 -5.85 16.17 0.11
N GLN A 124 -4.62 16.02 0.64
CA GLN A 124 -3.48 15.42 -0.07
C GLN A 124 -3.68 13.93 -0.33
N TYR A 125 -4.42 13.22 0.51
CA TYR A 125 -4.68 11.80 0.33
C TYR A 125 -5.68 11.55 -0.81
N LYS A 126 -5.23 10.89 -1.87
CA LYS A 126 -6.02 10.54 -3.07
C LYS A 126 -6.45 9.07 -3.02
N GLY A 127 -7.59 8.78 -3.62
CA GLY A 127 -8.06 7.41 -3.76
C GLY A 127 -7.31 6.64 -4.87
N ILE A 128 -7.30 5.33 -4.78
CA ILE A 128 -6.71 4.47 -5.83
C ILE A 128 -7.44 4.64 -7.16
N VAL A 129 -8.73 4.99 -7.13
CA VAL A 129 -9.51 5.35 -8.33
C VAL A 129 -8.93 6.59 -9.03
N ASP A 130 -8.35 7.54 -8.31
CA ASP A 130 -7.69 8.70 -8.90
C ASP A 130 -6.41 8.30 -9.65
N LEU A 131 -5.66 7.31 -9.13
CA LEU A 131 -4.54 6.70 -9.82
C LEU A 131 -5.00 6.00 -11.11
N MET A 132 -6.05 5.16 -11.02
CA MET A 132 -6.62 4.44 -12.17
C MET A 132 -7.14 5.37 -13.26
N LYS A 133 -7.73 6.52 -12.87
CA LYS A 133 -8.24 7.54 -13.79
C LYS A 133 -7.16 8.56 -14.23
N CYS A 134 -5.89 8.33 -13.93
CA CYS A 134 -4.76 9.23 -14.23
C CYS A 134 -4.98 10.67 -13.72
N ARG A 135 -5.70 10.84 -12.61
CA ARG A 135 -5.89 12.14 -11.95
C ARG A 135 -4.73 12.49 -11.02
N THR A 136 -3.91 11.52 -10.70
CA THR A 136 -2.66 11.66 -9.95
C THR A 136 -1.56 10.84 -10.60
N ASN A 137 -0.31 11.28 -10.46
CA ASN A 137 0.85 10.64 -11.08
C ASN A 137 2.00 10.54 -10.06
N PRO A 138 1.93 9.62 -9.11
CA PRO A 138 2.96 9.43 -8.11
C PRO A 138 4.28 8.99 -8.75
N SER A 139 5.40 9.32 -8.11
CA SER A 139 6.68 8.69 -8.43
C SER A 139 6.63 7.19 -8.10
N PHE A 140 7.48 6.38 -8.73
CA PHE A 140 7.56 4.95 -8.37
C PHE A 140 7.93 4.75 -6.89
N TYR A 141 8.75 5.62 -6.32
CA TYR A 141 9.06 5.58 -4.90
C TYR A 141 7.82 5.80 -4.03
N ALA A 142 7.06 6.86 -4.29
CA ALA A 142 5.83 7.17 -3.53
C ALA A 142 4.78 6.06 -3.67
N LEU A 143 4.63 5.51 -4.88
CA LEU A 143 3.68 4.42 -5.14
C LEU A 143 4.06 3.14 -4.38
N VAL A 144 5.33 2.75 -4.41
CA VAL A 144 5.81 1.55 -3.69
C VAL A 144 5.81 1.79 -2.18
N MET A 145 6.12 3.01 -1.72
CA MET A 145 6.00 3.40 -0.31
C MET A 145 4.55 3.31 0.17
N ALA A 146 3.58 3.73 -0.64
CA ALA A 146 2.17 3.56 -0.31
C ALA A 146 1.77 2.08 -0.19
N CYS A 147 2.23 1.21 -1.11
CA CYS A 147 2.05 -0.23 -1.00
C CYS A 147 2.67 -0.80 0.29
N PHE A 148 3.88 -0.36 0.64
CA PHE A 148 4.56 -0.74 1.86
C PHE A 148 3.77 -0.31 3.11
N ASN A 149 3.33 0.96 3.18
CA ASN A 149 2.60 1.51 4.32
C ASN A 149 1.22 0.85 4.49
N LEU A 150 0.48 0.57 3.40
CA LEU A 150 -0.77 -0.20 3.46
C LEU A 150 -0.52 -1.60 4.04
N THR A 151 0.50 -2.29 3.54
CA THR A 151 0.88 -3.61 4.03
C THR A 151 1.26 -3.58 5.50
N LYS A 152 2.05 -2.59 5.94
CA LYS A 152 2.43 -2.37 7.34
C LYS A 152 1.20 -2.13 8.21
N GLY A 153 0.25 -1.31 7.76
CA GLY A 153 -1.01 -1.05 8.47
C GLY A 153 -1.78 -2.34 8.74
N TYR A 154 -2.04 -3.13 7.70
CA TYR A 154 -2.74 -4.40 7.85
C TYR A 154 -1.96 -5.43 8.67
N SER A 155 -0.62 -5.46 8.58
CA SER A 155 0.22 -6.30 9.45
C SER A 155 0.00 -5.95 10.92
N LYS A 156 0.03 -4.65 11.26
CA LYS A 156 -0.20 -4.19 12.64
C LYS A 156 -1.61 -4.52 13.16
N LEU A 157 -2.62 -4.41 12.29
CA LEU A 157 -3.98 -4.82 12.61
C LEU A 157 -4.07 -6.33 12.91
N HIS A 158 -3.47 -7.15 12.06
CA HIS A 158 -3.46 -8.60 12.21
C HIS A 158 -2.63 -9.08 13.42
N GLU A 159 -1.52 -8.39 13.75
CA GLU A 159 -0.71 -8.66 14.95
C GLU A 159 -1.52 -8.46 16.25
N GLN A 160 -2.49 -7.54 16.26
CA GLN A 160 -3.42 -7.33 17.38
C GLN A 160 -4.59 -8.33 17.43
N GLY A 161 -4.60 -9.32 16.52
CA GLY A 161 -5.63 -10.35 16.47
C GLY A 161 -6.93 -9.91 15.80
N PHE A 162 -6.91 -8.83 15.03
CA PHE A 162 -8.05 -8.36 14.25
C PHE A 162 -8.02 -8.86 12.81
N GLN A 163 -9.14 -8.72 12.11
CA GLN A 163 -9.31 -8.81 10.66
C GLN A 163 -10.04 -7.56 10.16
N TYR A 164 -9.70 -7.10 8.96
CA TYR A 164 -10.28 -5.88 8.41
C TYR A 164 -11.60 -6.13 7.66
N ARG A 165 -11.69 -7.24 6.92
CA ARG A 165 -12.85 -7.77 6.20
C ARG A 165 -13.21 -7.08 4.89
N ASP A 166 -12.98 -5.78 4.72
CA ASP A 166 -13.32 -5.02 3.51
C ASP A 166 -12.14 -4.24 2.95
N ILE A 167 -11.00 -4.91 2.74
CA ILE A 167 -9.86 -4.32 2.03
C ILE A 167 -10.28 -4.07 0.58
N SER A 168 -10.33 -2.80 0.18
CA SER A 168 -10.69 -2.39 -1.17
C SER A 168 -10.10 -1.02 -1.51
N PHE A 169 -10.16 -0.60 -2.78
CA PHE A 169 -9.71 0.73 -3.19
C PHE A 169 -10.61 1.87 -2.65
N GLY A 170 -11.81 1.58 -2.16
CA GLY A 170 -12.71 2.56 -1.52
C GLY A 170 -12.23 2.97 -0.13
N ASN A 171 -11.49 2.09 0.55
CA ASN A 171 -11.11 2.23 1.95
C ASN A 171 -9.61 2.54 2.16
N ALA A 172 -8.85 2.73 1.08
CA ALA A 172 -7.43 3.04 1.11
C ALA A 172 -7.13 4.31 0.31
N PHE A 173 -6.42 5.23 0.94
CA PHE A 173 -6.02 6.51 0.37
C PHE A 173 -4.51 6.71 0.57
N PHE A 174 -3.87 7.39 -0.37
CA PHE A 174 -2.44 7.65 -0.30
C PHE A 174 -2.10 9.06 -0.75
N ASP A 175 -1.02 9.60 -0.22
CA ASP A 175 -0.40 10.85 -0.66
C ASP A 175 0.53 10.54 -1.85
N PRO A 176 0.25 11.04 -3.06
CA PRO A 176 1.04 10.76 -4.24
C PRO A 176 2.46 11.34 -4.21
N ASP A 177 2.74 12.29 -3.32
CA ASP A 177 4.04 12.94 -3.25
C ASP A 177 5.05 12.10 -2.45
N ASN A 178 4.61 11.45 -1.36
CA ASN A 178 5.49 10.75 -0.43
C ASN A 178 5.12 9.28 -0.14
N GLY A 179 3.91 8.84 -0.49
CA GLY A 179 3.41 7.49 -0.24
C GLY A 179 2.86 7.25 1.18
N ASP A 180 2.59 8.31 1.96
CA ASP A 180 1.83 8.17 3.20
C ASP A 180 0.42 7.65 2.90
N VAL A 181 -0.17 6.92 3.83
CA VAL A 181 -1.50 6.32 3.61
C VAL A 181 -2.47 6.63 4.74
N LYS A 182 -3.76 6.56 4.42
CA LYS A 182 -4.85 6.52 5.38
C LYS A 182 -5.82 5.38 5.02
N ILE A 183 -6.06 4.50 5.98
CA ILE A 183 -7.01 3.40 5.89
C ILE A 183 -8.26 3.83 6.66
N CYS A 184 -9.41 3.84 6.01
CA CYS A 184 -10.69 4.29 6.58
C CYS A 184 -11.70 3.13 6.71
N ASP A 185 -12.91 3.43 7.15
CA ASP A 185 -14.02 2.45 7.32
C ASP A 185 -13.67 1.31 8.30
N ASN A 186 -13.00 1.69 9.39
CA ASN A 186 -12.43 0.75 10.37
C ASN A 186 -13.49 0.15 11.33
N ASP A 187 -14.71 0.63 11.29
CA ASP A 187 -15.85 0.13 12.07
C ASP A 187 -16.33 -1.28 11.66
N ASN A 188 -15.78 -1.81 10.56
CA ASN A 188 -15.97 -3.20 10.14
C ASN A 188 -14.91 -4.17 10.70
N VAL A 189 -13.88 -3.64 11.36
CA VAL A 189 -12.81 -4.44 11.99
C VAL A 189 -13.39 -5.28 13.13
N THR A 190 -13.03 -6.55 13.13
CA THR A 190 -13.50 -7.51 14.15
C THR A 190 -12.38 -8.45 14.59
N PRO A 191 -12.46 -9.10 15.75
CA PRO A 191 -11.53 -10.15 16.09
C PRO A 191 -11.44 -11.21 14.99
N ASN A 192 -10.24 -11.72 14.73
CA ASN A 192 -10.01 -12.71 13.69
C ASN A 192 -10.88 -13.95 13.90
N ALA A 193 -11.46 -14.46 12.81
CA ALA A 193 -12.40 -15.60 12.82
C ALA A 193 -13.65 -15.43 13.69
N ALA A 194 -14.05 -14.20 14.01
CA ALA A 194 -15.29 -13.94 14.74
C ALA A 194 -16.51 -14.44 13.98
N LYS A 195 -17.46 -15.06 14.70
CA LYS A 195 -18.74 -15.55 14.12
C LYS A 195 -19.77 -14.43 13.94
N ILE A 196 -19.33 -13.20 13.75
CA ILE A 196 -20.19 -12.03 13.60
C ILE A 196 -20.68 -11.97 12.16
N GLY A 197 -21.99 -11.77 11.95
CA GLY A 197 -22.60 -11.48 10.68
C GLY A 197 -22.12 -10.12 10.14
N GLY A 198 -22.64 -9.68 8.99
CA GLY A 198 -22.38 -8.36 8.43
C GLY A 198 -21.61 -8.42 7.11
N ILE A 199 -20.78 -7.42 6.84
CA ILE A 199 -20.10 -7.22 5.56
C ILE A 199 -19.16 -8.39 5.26
N LYS A 200 -19.31 -8.96 4.06
CA LYS A 200 -18.43 -10.03 3.55
C LYS A 200 -17.23 -9.47 2.77
N GLY A 201 -17.25 -8.17 2.47
CA GLY A 201 -16.27 -7.46 1.65
C GLY A 201 -16.84 -6.97 0.31
N THR A 202 -16.03 -6.24 -0.42
CA THR A 202 -16.31 -5.76 -1.77
C THR A 202 -16.08 -6.91 -2.78
N PRO A 203 -17.07 -7.30 -3.61
CA PRO A 203 -17.03 -8.53 -4.42
C PRO A 203 -15.75 -8.78 -5.20
N ARG A 204 -15.19 -7.75 -5.84
CA ARG A 204 -13.94 -7.85 -6.63
C ARG A 204 -12.69 -8.10 -5.79
N PHE A 205 -12.75 -7.85 -4.48
CA PHE A 205 -11.63 -8.03 -3.55
C PHE A 205 -11.77 -9.28 -2.68
N MET A 206 -12.98 -9.87 -2.65
CA MET A 206 -13.24 -11.03 -1.80
C MET A 206 -12.43 -12.26 -2.25
N ALA A 207 -11.91 -12.99 -1.29
CA ALA A 207 -11.27 -14.28 -1.54
C ALA A 207 -12.27 -15.28 -2.15
N PRO A 208 -11.83 -16.18 -3.05
CA PRO A 208 -12.72 -17.11 -3.77
C PRO A 208 -13.65 -17.91 -2.85
N GLU A 209 -13.14 -18.39 -1.71
CA GLU A 209 -13.92 -19.13 -0.72
C GLU A 209 -15.02 -18.30 -0.05
N ILE A 210 -14.84 -16.98 0.03
CA ILE A 210 -15.88 -16.06 0.52
C ILE A 210 -16.95 -15.87 -0.56
N VAL A 211 -16.53 -15.69 -1.82
CA VAL A 211 -17.46 -15.55 -2.95
C VAL A 211 -18.34 -16.79 -3.10
N ARG A 212 -17.78 -18.00 -2.92
CA ARG A 212 -18.52 -19.25 -2.93
C ARG A 212 -19.39 -19.46 -1.69
N GLY A 213 -19.15 -18.70 -0.60
CA GLY A 213 -19.86 -18.88 0.67
C GLY A 213 -19.36 -20.05 1.51
N GLU A 214 -18.18 -20.56 1.24
CA GLU A 214 -17.56 -21.72 1.90
C GLU A 214 -16.81 -21.35 3.17
N ALA A 215 -16.40 -20.07 3.29
CA ALA A 215 -15.63 -19.58 4.42
C ALA A 215 -16.21 -18.26 4.96
N LYS A 216 -15.76 -17.89 6.16
CA LYS A 216 -16.00 -16.58 6.78
C LYS A 216 -14.75 -15.72 6.64
N PRO A 217 -14.89 -14.37 6.71
CA PRO A 217 -13.74 -13.46 6.75
C PRO A 217 -12.74 -13.86 7.84
N SER A 218 -11.47 -13.73 7.52
CA SER A 218 -10.34 -14.05 8.39
C SER A 218 -9.10 -13.30 7.92
N ARG A 219 -8.02 -13.30 8.69
CA ARG A 219 -6.72 -12.80 8.24
C ARG A 219 -6.31 -13.37 6.88
N ASN A 220 -6.56 -14.67 6.64
CA ASN A 220 -6.19 -15.26 5.36
C ASN A 220 -6.99 -14.67 4.18
N THR A 221 -8.26 -14.32 4.39
CA THR A 221 -9.04 -13.64 3.34
C THR A 221 -8.60 -12.20 3.15
N ASP A 222 -8.17 -11.50 4.21
CA ASP A 222 -7.57 -10.18 4.12
C ASP A 222 -6.25 -10.21 3.34
N LEU A 223 -5.41 -11.25 3.48
CA LEU A 223 -4.19 -11.42 2.67
C LEU A 223 -4.48 -11.51 1.18
N PHE A 224 -5.58 -12.17 0.78
CA PHE A 224 -6.00 -12.20 -0.61
C PHE A 224 -6.45 -10.82 -1.09
N SER A 225 -7.33 -10.17 -0.33
CA SER A 225 -7.84 -8.82 -0.67
C SER A 225 -6.71 -7.79 -0.74
N LEU A 226 -5.71 -7.89 0.16
CA LEU A 226 -4.50 -7.07 0.13
C LEU A 226 -3.71 -7.31 -1.16
N ALA A 227 -3.49 -8.57 -1.56
CA ALA A 227 -2.78 -8.86 -2.81
C ALA A 227 -3.52 -8.27 -4.04
N VAL A 228 -4.86 -8.31 -4.06
CA VAL A 228 -5.68 -7.66 -5.11
C VAL A 228 -5.47 -6.14 -5.10
N LEU A 229 -5.49 -5.50 -3.92
CA LEU A 229 -5.28 -4.07 -3.77
C LEU A 229 -3.88 -3.65 -4.26
N LEU A 230 -2.84 -4.38 -3.86
CA LEU A 230 -1.45 -4.14 -4.29
C LEU A 230 -1.29 -4.35 -5.80
N PHE A 231 -1.99 -5.33 -6.39
CA PHE A 231 -1.99 -5.52 -7.84
C PHE A 231 -2.63 -4.32 -8.55
N TYR A 232 -3.76 -3.81 -8.05
CA TYR A 232 -4.36 -2.59 -8.59
C TYR A 232 -3.41 -1.39 -8.52
N MET A 233 -2.71 -1.21 -7.41
CA MET A 233 -1.78 -0.08 -7.27
C MET A 233 -0.61 -0.18 -8.25
N LEU A 234 -0.05 -1.37 -8.45
CA LEU A 234 1.16 -1.53 -9.27
C LEU A 234 0.84 -1.78 -10.76
N MET A 235 -0.25 -2.45 -11.08
CA MET A 235 -0.61 -2.84 -12.46
C MET A 235 -1.76 -2.03 -13.04
N VAL A 236 -2.46 -1.22 -12.23
CA VAL A 236 -3.66 -0.47 -12.62
C VAL A 236 -4.68 -1.38 -13.34
N SER A 237 -4.81 -2.61 -12.85
CA SER A 237 -5.64 -3.68 -13.41
C SER A 237 -6.03 -4.68 -12.32
N HIS A 238 -7.03 -5.52 -12.59
CA HIS A 238 -7.44 -6.59 -11.68
C HIS A 238 -6.70 -7.91 -12.01
N PRO A 239 -6.23 -8.68 -10.99
CA PRO A 239 -5.44 -9.89 -11.25
C PRO A 239 -6.21 -11.05 -11.90
N LEU A 240 -7.52 -11.06 -11.84
CA LEU A 240 -8.38 -12.12 -12.39
C LEU A 240 -9.20 -11.67 -13.61
N GLU A 241 -9.08 -10.42 -14.05
CA GLU A 241 -9.79 -9.86 -15.19
C GLU A 241 -8.90 -9.83 -16.44
N GLY A 242 -9.12 -10.75 -17.34
CA GLY A 242 -8.41 -10.93 -18.60
C GLY A 242 -9.37 -11.40 -19.69
N ALA A 243 -8.91 -12.32 -20.54
CA ALA A 243 -9.71 -12.82 -21.67
C ALA A 243 -11.04 -13.46 -21.26
N GLU A 244 -11.15 -14.02 -20.05
CA GLU A 244 -12.41 -14.57 -19.54
C GLU A 244 -13.39 -13.47 -19.15
N GLU A 245 -12.91 -12.39 -18.53
CA GLU A 245 -13.72 -11.21 -18.19
C GLU A 245 -14.19 -10.50 -19.47
N ALA A 246 -13.34 -10.32 -20.43
CA ALA A 246 -13.65 -9.65 -21.70
C ALA A 246 -14.79 -10.33 -22.52
N LYS A 247 -15.13 -11.58 -22.22
CA LYS A 247 -16.26 -12.29 -22.81
C LYS A 247 -17.61 -12.02 -22.12
N ILE A 248 -17.57 -11.42 -20.92
CA ILE A 248 -18.75 -11.20 -20.08
C ILE A 248 -19.46 -9.93 -20.58
N LYS A 249 -20.69 -10.08 -21.05
CA LYS A 249 -21.51 -8.96 -21.53
C LYS A 249 -22.13 -8.14 -20.39
N CYS A 250 -22.41 -8.77 -19.25
CA CYS A 250 -22.98 -8.14 -18.07
C CYS A 250 -22.35 -8.75 -16.82
N MET A 251 -21.73 -7.91 -15.99
CA MET A 251 -21.09 -8.34 -14.74
C MET A 251 -22.16 -8.44 -13.61
N ASP A 252 -23.10 -9.36 -13.79
CA ASP A 252 -24.13 -9.69 -12.81
C ASP A 252 -23.59 -10.60 -11.68
N PRO A 253 -24.34 -10.84 -10.60
CA PRO A 253 -23.87 -11.69 -9.50
C PRO A 253 -23.44 -13.10 -9.91
N PRO A 254 -24.13 -13.83 -10.83
CA PRO A 254 -23.66 -15.11 -11.35
C PRO A 254 -22.32 -15.02 -12.08
N ALA A 255 -22.13 -14.00 -12.94
CA ALA A 255 -20.88 -13.79 -13.64
C ALA A 255 -19.72 -13.45 -12.68
N MET A 256 -19.97 -12.58 -11.68
CA MET A 256 -19.00 -12.29 -10.61
C MET A 256 -18.63 -13.57 -9.83
N ARG A 257 -19.63 -14.38 -9.45
CA ARG A 257 -19.38 -15.63 -8.75
C ARG A 257 -18.51 -16.58 -9.57
N LYS A 258 -18.79 -16.72 -10.86
CA LYS A 258 -17.98 -17.55 -11.77
C LYS A 258 -16.55 -17.04 -11.88
N LEU A 259 -16.36 -15.73 -12.11
CA LEU A 259 -15.05 -15.13 -12.37
C LEU A 259 -14.16 -15.08 -11.12
N TYR A 260 -14.72 -14.69 -9.96
CA TYR A 260 -13.95 -14.47 -8.74
C TYR A 260 -14.04 -15.62 -7.73
N GLY A 261 -15.01 -16.52 -7.87
CA GLY A 261 -15.24 -17.62 -6.92
C GLY A 261 -15.04 -19.01 -7.50
N ASP A 262 -15.88 -19.39 -8.47
CA ASP A 262 -15.94 -20.78 -8.93
C ASP A 262 -14.77 -21.15 -9.87
N ASN A 263 -14.27 -20.19 -10.67
CA ASN A 263 -13.22 -20.44 -11.65
C ASN A 263 -12.23 -19.27 -11.80
N PRO A 264 -11.63 -18.78 -10.70
CA PRO A 264 -10.67 -17.69 -10.76
C PRO A 264 -9.37 -18.15 -11.43
N ILE A 265 -8.92 -17.41 -12.45
CA ILE A 265 -7.67 -17.68 -13.19
C ILE A 265 -6.84 -16.41 -13.21
N PHE A 266 -5.61 -16.47 -12.72
CA PHE A 266 -4.69 -15.32 -12.73
C PHE A 266 -4.32 -14.94 -14.17
N ILE A 267 -4.34 -13.64 -14.47
CA ILE A 267 -4.05 -13.15 -15.84
C ILE A 267 -2.61 -13.38 -16.30
N PHE A 268 -1.69 -13.62 -15.37
CA PHE A 268 -0.28 -13.96 -15.65
C PHE A 268 0.12 -15.32 -15.08
N ASP A 269 -0.83 -16.25 -14.94
CA ASP A 269 -0.55 -17.61 -14.49
C ASP A 269 0.46 -18.29 -15.45
N PRO A 270 1.65 -18.73 -14.99
CA PRO A 270 2.65 -19.33 -15.86
C PRO A 270 2.17 -20.62 -16.51
N ASP A 271 1.29 -21.38 -15.84
CA ASP A 271 0.84 -22.71 -16.25
C ASP A 271 -0.54 -22.69 -16.94
N ASN A 272 -1.27 -21.56 -16.89
CA ASN A 272 -2.60 -21.44 -17.46
C ASN A 272 -2.78 -20.15 -18.26
N ALA A 273 -2.72 -20.26 -19.57
CA ALA A 273 -2.83 -19.12 -20.49
C ALA A 273 -4.27 -18.70 -20.85
N LYS A 274 -5.32 -19.35 -20.30
CA LYS A 274 -6.73 -19.10 -20.70
C LYS A 274 -7.22 -17.69 -20.43
N ASN A 275 -6.70 -17.03 -19.39
CA ASN A 275 -7.14 -15.70 -18.96
C ASN A 275 -6.08 -14.61 -19.20
N ARG A 276 -5.25 -14.71 -20.22
CA ARG A 276 -4.24 -13.68 -20.53
C ARG A 276 -4.87 -12.30 -20.75
N PRO A 277 -4.16 -11.22 -20.40
CA PRO A 277 -4.61 -9.86 -20.73
C PRO A 277 -4.80 -9.69 -22.23
N VAL A 278 -5.86 -9.02 -22.63
CA VAL A 278 -6.21 -8.74 -24.03
C VAL A 278 -5.69 -7.37 -24.41
N LYS A 279 -4.86 -7.30 -25.47
CA LYS A 279 -4.35 -6.04 -26.01
C LYS A 279 -5.50 -5.13 -26.47
N GLY A 280 -5.40 -3.84 -26.13
CA GLY A 280 -6.44 -2.87 -26.39
C GLY A 280 -7.54 -2.84 -25.31
N TYR A 281 -7.55 -3.81 -24.40
CA TYR A 281 -8.51 -3.92 -23.30
C TYR A 281 -7.83 -3.86 -21.93
N HIS A 282 -6.73 -4.61 -21.75
CA HIS A 282 -5.96 -4.70 -20.51
C HIS A 282 -4.52 -4.14 -20.68
N ASP A 283 -4.36 -3.07 -21.42
CA ASP A 283 -3.04 -2.53 -21.79
C ASP A 283 -2.20 -2.14 -20.57
N ASN A 284 -2.81 -1.66 -19.50
CA ASN A 284 -2.09 -1.34 -18.27
C ASN A 284 -1.38 -2.57 -17.69
N ALA A 285 -2.07 -3.71 -17.59
CA ALA A 285 -1.47 -4.94 -17.10
C ALA A 285 -0.29 -5.39 -17.99
N LEU A 286 -0.44 -5.30 -19.32
CA LEU A 286 0.61 -5.65 -20.28
C LEU A 286 1.84 -4.75 -20.17
N ILE A 287 1.64 -3.45 -19.92
CA ILE A 287 2.74 -2.47 -19.81
C ILE A 287 3.46 -2.61 -18.47
N TYR A 288 2.70 -2.64 -17.37
CA TYR A 288 3.30 -2.59 -16.04
C TYR A 288 3.85 -3.92 -15.55
N TRP A 289 3.31 -5.08 -16.01
CA TRP A 289 3.84 -6.38 -15.62
C TRP A 289 5.33 -6.55 -15.92
N ASP A 290 5.77 -6.08 -17.09
CA ASP A 290 7.17 -6.18 -17.52
C ASP A 290 8.11 -5.16 -16.87
N LEU A 291 7.54 -4.15 -16.22
CA LEU A 291 8.29 -3.13 -15.51
C LEU A 291 8.92 -3.67 -14.22
N TYR A 292 8.19 -4.56 -13.53
CA TYR A 292 8.61 -5.04 -12.21
C TYR A 292 9.58 -6.22 -12.27
N PRO A 293 10.54 -6.29 -11.31
CA PRO A 293 11.46 -7.43 -11.18
C PRO A 293 10.73 -8.75 -10.90
N GLN A 294 11.39 -9.86 -11.23
CA GLN A 294 10.80 -11.19 -11.11
C GLN A 294 10.33 -11.51 -9.68
N TYR A 295 11.04 -11.11 -8.64
CA TYR A 295 10.64 -11.39 -7.27
C TYR A 295 9.29 -10.76 -6.87
N ILE A 296 8.90 -9.60 -7.44
CA ILE A 296 7.56 -9.01 -7.26
C ILE A 296 6.52 -9.84 -8.02
N LYS A 297 6.83 -10.24 -9.25
CA LYS A 297 5.97 -11.12 -10.06
C LYS A 297 5.70 -12.45 -9.36
N ASP A 298 6.73 -13.04 -8.74
CA ASP A 298 6.63 -14.31 -8.01
C ASP A 298 5.65 -14.24 -6.84
N LEU A 299 5.60 -13.11 -6.11
CA LEU A 299 4.64 -12.91 -5.03
C LEU A 299 3.20 -12.83 -5.56
N PHE A 300 2.97 -12.15 -6.68
CA PHE A 300 1.65 -12.15 -7.31
C PHE A 300 1.28 -13.51 -7.87
N ILE A 301 2.20 -14.21 -8.53
CA ILE A 301 1.99 -15.59 -9.01
C ILE A 301 1.59 -16.48 -7.83
N GLN A 302 2.34 -16.46 -6.73
CA GLN A 302 2.00 -17.24 -5.53
C GLN A 302 0.62 -16.89 -4.99
N SER A 303 0.28 -15.60 -4.89
CA SER A 303 -1.01 -15.14 -4.35
C SER A 303 -2.19 -15.60 -5.20
N PHE A 304 -2.05 -15.57 -6.54
CA PHE A 304 -3.13 -15.79 -7.48
C PHE A 304 -3.04 -17.13 -8.25
N THR A 305 -2.21 -18.06 -7.81
CA THR A 305 -2.20 -19.47 -8.25
C THR A 305 -2.39 -20.38 -7.04
N VAL A 306 -1.33 -20.73 -6.32
CA VAL A 306 -1.39 -21.58 -5.12
C VAL A 306 -2.29 -20.96 -4.05
N GLY A 307 -2.20 -19.63 -3.83
CA GLY A 307 -2.97 -18.89 -2.85
C GLY A 307 -4.48 -18.84 -3.12
N LEU A 308 -4.94 -19.09 -4.36
CA LEU A 308 -6.37 -19.21 -4.69
C LEU A 308 -7.00 -20.39 -3.97
N ASN A 309 -6.33 -21.55 -3.98
CA ASN A 309 -6.86 -22.82 -3.50
C ASN A 309 -6.33 -23.23 -2.12
N THR A 310 -5.27 -22.57 -1.65
CA THR A 310 -4.64 -22.88 -0.37
C THR A 310 -4.41 -21.59 0.43
N PRO A 311 -5.41 -21.10 1.20
CA PRO A 311 -5.32 -19.83 1.92
C PRO A 311 -4.10 -19.69 2.83
N ALA A 312 -3.62 -20.79 3.43
CA ALA A 312 -2.43 -20.81 4.27
C ALA A 312 -1.10 -20.56 3.51
N LYS A 313 -1.12 -20.64 2.17
CA LYS A 313 0.05 -20.36 1.32
C LYS A 313 0.02 -18.98 0.66
N ARG A 314 -0.94 -18.13 1.02
CA ARG A 314 -0.99 -16.73 0.58
C ARG A 314 0.23 -15.97 1.05
N VAL A 315 0.68 -15.04 0.25
CA VAL A 315 1.83 -14.18 0.59
C VAL A 315 1.48 -13.37 1.83
N THR A 316 2.37 -13.38 2.81
CA THR A 316 2.20 -12.67 4.08
C THR A 316 2.61 -11.20 3.94
N GLU A 317 2.17 -10.38 4.88
CA GLU A 317 2.50 -8.95 4.94
C GLU A 317 4.01 -8.73 4.99
N ASN A 318 4.74 -9.53 5.77
CA ASN A 318 6.20 -9.43 5.89
C ASN A 318 6.91 -9.72 4.55
N GLN A 319 6.43 -10.70 3.78
CA GLN A 319 6.99 -10.99 2.46
C GLN A 319 6.78 -9.81 1.49
N TRP A 320 5.60 -9.16 1.53
CA TRP A 320 5.35 -7.96 0.75
C TRP A 320 6.22 -6.79 1.21
N MET A 321 6.33 -6.53 2.52
CA MET A 321 7.15 -5.44 3.05
C MET A 321 8.63 -5.60 2.67
N ASP A 322 9.21 -6.81 2.82
CA ASP A 322 10.57 -7.10 2.40
C ASP A 322 10.78 -6.82 0.89
N ALA A 323 9.81 -7.26 0.07
CA ALA A 323 9.89 -7.05 -1.37
C ALA A 323 9.77 -5.57 -1.75
N PHE A 324 8.89 -4.80 -1.12
CA PHE A 324 8.75 -3.36 -1.38
C PHE A 324 9.95 -2.55 -0.90
N ALA A 325 10.53 -2.89 0.25
CA ALA A 325 11.76 -2.29 0.73
C ALA A 325 12.92 -2.50 -0.27
N LYS A 326 13.06 -3.73 -0.77
CA LYS A 326 14.03 -4.08 -1.83
C LYS A 326 13.72 -3.32 -3.14
N LEU A 327 12.45 -3.19 -3.50
CA LEU A 327 12.02 -2.52 -4.74
C LEU A 327 12.34 -1.02 -4.71
N MET A 328 12.06 -0.34 -3.60
CA MET A 328 12.40 1.09 -3.41
C MET A 328 13.89 1.33 -3.47
N SER A 329 14.68 0.44 -2.85
CA SER A 329 16.14 0.53 -2.84
C SER A 329 16.76 0.32 -4.21
N GLY A 330 16.10 -0.45 -5.09
CA GLY A 330 16.56 -0.79 -6.43
C GLY A 330 16.11 0.18 -7.54
N ILE A 331 15.66 1.40 -7.23
CA ILE A 331 15.26 2.36 -8.27
C ILE A 331 16.50 2.89 -9.01
N ILE A 332 16.52 2.72 -10.33
CA ILE A 332 17.56 3.20 -11.24
C ILE A 332 16.99 4.26 -12.19
N THR A 333 17.85 5.19 -12.61
CA THR A 333 17.45 6.30 -13.50
C THR A 333 18.02 6.10 -14.89
N CYS A 334 17.17 6.25 -15.92
CA CYS A 334 17.61 6.22 -17.30
C CYS A 334 18.40 7.49 -17.65
N GLN A 335 19.66 7.34 -18.08
CA GLN A 335 20.53 8.45 -18.47
C GLN A 335 20.05 9.16 -19.76
N GLY A 336 19.15 8.53 -20.51
CA GLY A 336 18.64 9.08 -21.76
C GLY A 336 17.45 10.01 -21.61
N CYS A 337 16.52 9.73 -20.66
CA CYS A 337 15.28 10.50 -20.51
C CYS A 337 14.90 10.81 -19.05
N GLY A 338 15.72 10.43 -18.06
CA GLY A 338 15.45 10.65 -16.65
C GLY A 338 14.38 9.72 -16.03
N ALA A 339 13.72 8.87 -16.81
CA ALA A 339 12.70 7.98 -16.30
C ALA A 339 13.27 7.01 -15.26
N LYS A 340 12.54 6.84 -14.14
CA LYS A 340 12.86 5.87 -13.12
C LYS A 340 12.47 4.47 -13.61
N ASN A 341 13.27 3.47 -13.26
CA ASN A 341 13.09 2.06 -13.58
C ASN A 341 13.46 1.24 -12.35
N PHE A 342 13.16 -0.04 -12.33
CA PHE A 342 13.57 -0.93 -11.24
C PHE A 342 14.75 -1.81 -11.67
N TYR A 343 15.70 -1.98 -10.77
CA TYR A 343 16.79 -2.92 -10.97
C TYR A 343 16.27 -4.35 -10.80
N ASP A 344 16.61 -5.21 -11.76
CA ASP A 344 16.29 -6.64 -11.74
C ASP A 344 17.60 -7.42 -11.80
N GLU A 345 17.92 -8.14 -10.74
CA GLU A 345 19.15 -8.93 -10.63
C GLU A 345 19.30 -9.95 -11.79
N ALA A 346 18.19 -10.51 -12.27
CA ALA A 346 18.19 -11.46 -13.37
C ALA A 346 18.70 -10.85 -14.68
N LYS A 347 18.56 -9.53 -14.85
CA LYS A 347 19.03 -8.79 -16.03
C LYS A 347 20.50 -8.34 -15.92
N GLY A 348 21.11 -8.44 -14.73
CA GLY A 348 22.46 -7.95 -14.48
C GLY A 348 22.62 -6.45 -14.74
N LYS A 349 23.86 -5.92 -14.66
CA LYS A 349 24.12 -4.47 -14.77
C LYS A 349 23.82 -3.87 -16.15
N ASN A 350 23.86 -4.65 -17.21
CA ASN A 350 23.73 -4.18 -18.59
C ASN A 350 22.44 -4.62 -19.30
N GLY A 351 21.56 -5.38 -18.63
CA GLY A 351 20.35 -5.91 -19.24
C GLY A 351 19.11 -5.03 -19.12
N HIS A 352 19.22 -3.84 -18.52
CA HIS A 352 18.08 -2.97 -18.27
C HIS A 352 17.81 -2.05 -19.47
N ILE A 353 16.57 -2.08 -19.95
CA ILE A 353 16.07 -1.19 -21.03
C ILE A 353 15.04 -0.27 -20.40
N CYS A 354 15.11 1.02 -20.70
CA CYS A 354 14.17 2.02 -20.23
C CYS A 354 12.74 1.64 -20.64
N TRP A 355 11.84 1.56 -19.67
CA TRP A 355 10.44 1.24 -19.90
C TRP A 355 9.70 2.28 -20.73
N ASN A 356 10.15 3.55 -20.68
CA ASN A 356 9.53 4.64 -21.44
C ASN A 356 9.50 4.30 -22.93
N PRO A 357 8.32 4.17 -23.56
CA PRO A 357 8.19 3.72 -24.94
C PRO A 357 8.85 4.68 -25.96
N LYS A 358 8.96 5.96 -25.61
CA LYS A 358 9.63 6.98 -26.42
C LYS A 358 11.16 6.97 -26.28
N CYS A 359 11.71 6.25 -25.30
CA CYS A 359 13.15 6.23 -25.03
C CYS A 359 13.79 4.89 -25.41
N LYS A 360 13.39 3.80 -24.78
CA LYS A 360 13.89 2.43 -24.99
C LYS A 360 15.43 2.29 -24.96
N LYS A 361 16.15 3.27 -24.38
CA LYS A 361 17.61 3.21 -24.28
C LYS A 361 18.03 2.20 -23.20
N GLN A 362 19.17 1.57 -23.42
CA GLN A 362 19.83 0.76 -22.41
C GLN A 362 20.24 1.63 -21.22
N ILE A 363 19.96 1.16 -20.01
CA ILE A 363 20.33 1.81 -18.75
C ILE A 363 21.64 1.19 -18.27
N ARG A 364 22.66 2.00 -18.10
CA ARG A 364 23.92 1.59 -17.48
C ARG A 364 23.81 1.73 -15.98
N VAL A 365 23.89 0.62 -15.28
CA VAL A 365 23.92 0.61 -13.80
C VAL A 365 25.36 0.77 -13.37
N GLY A 366 25.67 1.89 -12.71
CA GLY A 366 27.00 2.19 -12.17
C GLY A 366 27.37 1.32 -10.96
N SER A 367 28.21 1.86 -10.10
CA SER A 367 28.55 1.21 -8.83
C SER A 367 27.32 0.99 -7.97
N GLN A 368 27.33 -0.09 -7.20
CA GLN A 368 26.27 -0.44 -6.24
C GLN A 368 26.89 -0.80 -4.91
N ILE A 369 26.14 -0.64 -3.82
CA ILE A 369 26.42 -1.30 -2.56
C ILE A 369 25.39 -2.40 -2.33
N VAL A 370 25.83 -3.61 -2.05
CA VAL A 370 25.01 -4.77 -1.73
C VAL A 370 25.10 -4.99 -0.23
N VAL A 371 24.02 -4.70 0.48
CA VAL A 371 23.94 -4.84 1.94
C VAL A 371 23.25 -6.16 2.28
N GLY A 372 23.89 -6.97 3.11
CA GLY A 372 23.42 -8.30 3.49
C GLY A 372 23.81 -9.41 2.49
N LYS A 373 23.24 -10.60 2.67
CA LYS A 373 23.59 -11.81 1.89
C LYS A 373 22.33 -12.57 1.44
N GLY A 374 22.47 -13.32 0.35
CA GLY A 374 21.44 -14.22 -0.17
C GLY A 374 20.17 -13.50 -0.65
N LYS A 375 19.02 -14.13 -0.48
CA LYS A 375 17.71 -13.59 -0.97
C LYS A 375 17.31 -12.27 -0.31
N LYS A 376 17.82 -11.99 0.90
CA LYS A 376 17.53 -10.76 1.65
C LYS A 376 18.52 -9.63 1.35
N ALA A 377 19.52 -9.85 0.50
CA ALA A 377 20.45 -8.79 0.11
C ALA A 377 19.73 -7.63 -0.58
N ILE A 378 20.03 -6.42 -0.15
CA ILE A 378 19.48 -5.18 -0.71
C ILE A 378 20.57 -4.56 -1.60
N ARG A 379 20.24 -4.27 -2.84
CA ARG A 379 21.14 -3.59 -3.79
C ARG A 379 20.73 -2.14 -3.94
N LEU A 380 21.64 -1.24 -3.62
CA LEU A 380 21.45 0.20 -3.78
C LEU A 380 22.37 0.71 -4.88
N PRO A 381 21.83 1.19 -6.00
CA PRO A 381 22.62 1.93 -6.98
C PRO A 381 23.20 3.19 -6.36
N ILE A 382 24.47 3.47 -6.62
CA ILE A 382 25.15 4.63 -6.06
C ILE A 382 25.02 5.81 -7.02
N THR A 383 24.37 6.87 -6.54
CA THR A 383 24.24 8.18 -7.20
C THR A 383 24.52 9.27 -6.17
N SER A 384 24.61 10.54 -6.60
CA SER A 384 24.74 11.68 -5.69
C SER A 384 23.57 11.84 -4.70
N GLU A 385 22.42 11.23 -5.00
CA GLU A 385 21.19 11.31 -4.20
C GLU A 385 21.00 10.09 -3.29
N THR A 386 21.88 9.07 -3.39
CA THR A 386 21.69 7.82 -2.67
C THR A 386 21.90 8.02 -1.17
N LYS A 387 20.90 7.57 -0.42
CA LYS A 387 20.90 7.53 1.05
C LYS A 387 20.71 6.10 1.54
N LEU A 388 21.42 5.75 2.60
CA LEU A 388 21.17 4.54 3.37
C LEU A 388 20.24 4.91 4.52
N TYR A 389 19.17 4.15 4.67
CA TYR A 389 18.23 4.29 5.77
C TYR A 389 18.46 3.21 6.83
N SER A 390 17.94 3.38 8.04
CA SER A 390 18.06 2.42 9.14
C SER A 390 17.68 1.00 8.71
N HIS A 391 16.61 0.86 7.94
CA HIS A 391 16.19 -0.43 7.37
C HIS A 391 17.31 -1.18 6.63
N HIS A 392 18.16 -0.47 5.87
CA HIS A 392 19.21 -1.12 5.06
C HIS A 392 20.24 -1.84 5.91
N ILE A 393 20.49 -1.36 7.14
CA ILE A 393 21.51 -1.92 8.03
C ILE A 393 20.94 -2.67 9.25
N ARG A 394 19.69 -2.41 9.65
CA ARG A 394 19.05 -3.01 10.84
C ARG A 394 17.86 -3.91 10.51
N GLY A 395 17.30 -3.80 9.31
CA GLY A 395 16.10 -4.56 8.93
C GLY A 395 14.84 -4.17 9.71
N ASP A 396 14.78 -2.94 10.23
CA ASP A 396 13.74 -2.44 11.14
C ASP A 396 12.55 -1.75 10.43
N TYR A 397 12.55 -1.75 9.10
CA TYR A 397 11.56 -1.05 8.25
C TYR A 397 11.51 0.48 8.45
N ASP A 398 12.49 1.09 9.12
CA ASP A 398 12.63 2.55 9.17
C ASP A 398 13.24 3.07 7.86
N MET A 399 12.38 3.57 6.97
CA MET A 399 12.74 4.13 5.67
C MET A 399 12.95 5.65 5.70
N GLU A 400 12.94 6.27 6.90
CA GLU A 400 13.07 7.74 7.06
C GLU A 400 14.39 8.13 7.70
N THR A 401 14.87 7.38 8.69
CA THR A 401 16.10 7.70 9.40
C THR A 401 17.34 7.43 8.54
N VAL A 402 17.97 8.50 8.05
CA VAL A 402 19.18 8.41 7.24
C VAL A 402 20.35 8.03 8.12
N VAL A 403 20.99 6.91 7.82
CA VAL A 403 22.19 6.39 8.51
C VAL A 403 23.45 6.58 7.68
N GLY A 404 23.33 6.79 6.37
CA GLY A 404 24.45 7.08 5.48
C GLY A 404 24.01 7.87 4.25
N GLU A 405 24.90 8.66 3.69
CA GLU A 405 24.65 9.42 2.46
C GLU A 405 25.87 9.41 1.55
N VAL A 406 25.63 9.38 0.26
CA VAL A 406 26.71 9.48 -0.74
C VAL A 406 27.18 10.93 -0.82
N VAL A 407 28.49 11.16 -0.73
CA VAL A 407 29.12 12.48 -0.78
C VAL A 407 30.33 12.46 -1.71
N ALA A 408 30.53 13.57 -2.44
CA ALA A 408 31.74 13.76 -3.23
C ALA A 408 32.94 14.08 -2.29
N ASN A 409 34.13 13.64 -2.68
CA ASN A 409 35.36 14.01 -1.98
C ASN A 409 35.66 15.51 -2.22
N PRO A 410 35.81 16.34 -1.18
CA PRO A 410 36.07 17.78 -1.35
C PRO A 410 37.35 18.12 -2.13
N LYS A 411 38.33 17.22 -2.10
CA LYS A 411 39.63 17.39 -2.80
C LYS A 411 39.61 16.85 -4.23
N ASP A 412 38.71 15.92 -4.52
CA ASP A 412 38.57 15.30 -5.84
C ASP A 412 37.09 14.92 -6.05
N PRO A 413 36.27 15.82 -6.65
CA PRO A 413 34.84 15.59 -6.83
C PRO A 413 34.48 14.39 -7.72
N THR A 414 35.45 13.81 -8.41
CA THR A 414 35.27 12.58 -9.20
C THR A 414 35.21 11.33 -8.32
N ARG A 415 35.69 11.42 -7.09
CA ARG A 415 35.68 10.35 -6.10
C ARG A 415 34.52 10.56 -5.13
N TRP A 416 33.83 9.48 -4.82
CA TRP A 416 32.69 9.49 -3.94
C TRP A 416 32.93 8.58 -2.74
N GLY A 417 32.20 8.86 -1.67
CA GLY A 417 32.22 8.05 -0.44
C GLY A 417 30.84 7.99 0.19
N ILE A 418 30.64 7.07 1.12
CA ILE A 418 29.44 7.01 1.98
C ILE A 418 29.80 7.59 3.33
N ARG A 419 29.18 8.71 3.68
CA ARG A 419 29.32 9.38 4.98
C ARG A 419 28.50 8.64 6.02
N ASN A 420 29.12 8.32 7.15
CA ASN A 420 28.44 7.77 8.32
C ASN A 420 27.63 8.86 9.04
N LYS A 421 26.30 8.71 9.08
CA LYS A 421 25.37 9.61 9.78
C LYS A 421 24.93 9.07 11.14
N THR A 422 25.47 7.94 11.58
CA THR A 422 25.18 7.35 12.89
C THR A 422 26.20 7.84 13.94
N GLN A 423 25.92 7.56 15.21
CA GLN A 423 26.86 7.79 16.30
C GLN A 423 27.85 6.60 16.48
N GLU A 424 27.59 5.47 15.80
CA GLU A 424 28.38 4.25 15.87
C GLU A 424 29.51 4.30 14.84
N ASN A 425 30.66 3.73 15.15
CA ASN A 425 31.74 3.60 14.20
C ASN A 425 31.47 2.45 13.23
N TRP A 426 31.68 2.69 11.94
CA TRP A 426 31.73 1.63 10.93
C TRP A 426 33.16 1.19 10.67
N THR A 427 33.31 0.00 10.08
CA THR A 427 34.64 -0.48 9.63
C THR A 427 34.67 -0.57 8.11
N TYR A 428 35.54 0.22 7.48
CA TYR A 428 35.78 0.13 6.04
C TYR A 428 36.93 -0.86 5.80
N ILE A 429 36.67 -1.91 5.03
CA ILE A 429 37.59 -2.97 4.68
C ILE A 429 37.97 -2.83 3.21
N LYS A 430 39.20 -2.45 2.93
CA LYS A 430 39.73 -2.32 1.57
C LYS A 430 39.83 -3.69 0.88
N ALA A 431 39.88 -3.72 -0.45
CA ALA A 431 40.01 -4.96 -1.23
C ALA A 431 41.29 -5.79 -0.84
N ASN A 432 42.35 -5.14 -0.34
CA ASN A 432 43.56 -5.80 0.17
C ASN A 432 43.43 -6.25 1.64
N GLY A 433 42.26 -6.17 2.27
CA GLY A 433 42.00 -6.57 3.65
C GLY A 433 42.35 -5.52 4.72
N ALA A 434 42.97 -4.39 4.36
CA ALA A 434 43.31 -3.33 5.33
C ALA A 434 42.01 -2.69 5.86
N GLN A 435 41.89 -2.49 7.16
CA GLN A 435 40.75 -1.95 7.85
C GLN A 435 40.98 -0.51 8.29
N VAL A 436 39.91 0.30 8.21
CA VAL A 436 39.89 1.70 8.62
C VAL A 436 38.59 2.00 9.34
N THR A 437 38.67 2.61 10.50
CA THR A 437 37.48 3.06 11.24
C THR A 437 36.85 4.28 10.55
N VAL A 438 35.55 4.24 10.37
CA VAL A 438 34.73 5.34 9.82
C VAL A 438 33.85 5.88 10.94
N ALA A 439 34.37 6.87 11.64
CA ALA A 439 33.62 7.54 12.73
C ALA A 439 32.41 8.33 12.19
N SER A 440 31.56 8.78 13.11
CA SER A 440 30.45 9.68 12.79
C SER A 440 30.92 10.87 11.93
N GLU A 441 30.12 11.25 10.92
CA GLU A 441 30.39 12.33 9.94
C GLU A 441 31.64 12.09 9.05
N ARG A 442 32.34 10.96 9.15
CA ARG A 442 33.42 10.58 8.22
C ARG A 442 32.88 9.73 7.08
N ALA A 443 33.57 9.75 5.94
CA ALA A 443 33.14 9.02 4.75
C ALA A 443 34.12 7.87 4.41
N ALA A 444 33.55 6.69 4.12
CA ALA A 444 34.23 5.57 3.52
C ALA A 444 34.28 5.74 2.00
N ALA A 445 35.44 5.48 1.37
CA ALA A 445 35.56 5.57 -0.10
C ALA A 445 34.76 4.46 -0.79
N ILE A 446 34.07 4.80 -1.90
CA ILE A 446 33.43 3.82 -2.77
C ILE A 446 34.50 3.23 -3.70
N ALA A 447 34.85 1.98 -3.49
CA ALA A 447 35.84 1.26 -4.29
C ALA A 447 35.35 -0.17 -4.54
N LYS A 448 35.55 -0.67 -5.74
CA LYS A 448 35.15 -2.04 -6.11
C LYS A 448 35.78 -3.06 -5.15
N ASP A 449 34.98 -4.05 -4.77
CA ASP A 449 35.34 -5.16 -3.87
C ASP A 449 35.69 -4.73 -2.42
N ALA A 450 35.66 -3.43 -2.10
CA ALA A 450 35.75 -2.96 -0.72
C ALA A 450 34.44 -3.24 0.02
N LYS A 451 34.50 -3.33 1.35
CA LYS A 451 33.36 -3.59 2.20
C LYS A 451 33.17 -2.50 3.23
N LEU A 452 31.95 -2.37 3.68
CA LEU A 452 31.56 -1.51 4.77
C LEU A 452 30.82 -2.34 5.81
N ASP A 453 31.44 -2.59 6.93
CA ASP A 453 30.81 -3.28 8.06
C ASP A 453 30.14 -2.24 8.96
N PHE A 454 28.83 -2.39 9.08
CA PHE A 454 27.97 -1.51 9.89
C PHE A 454 27.80 -2.03 11.33
N GLY A 455 28.46 -3.13 11.71
CA GLY A 455 28.33 -3.82 12.99
C GLY A 455 27.24 -4.90 12.99
N SER A 456 26.05 -4.62 12.45
CA SER A 456 24.94 -5.57 12.33
C SER A 456 24.95 -6.34 11.00
N VAL A 457 25.48 -5.75 9.94
CA VAL A 457 25.50 -6.29 8.57
C VAL A 457 26.68 -5.70 7.77
N GLU A 458 27.18 -6.44 6.79
CA GLU A 458 28.15 -5.96 5.81
C GLU A 458 27.49 -5.47 4.53
N GLY A 459 28.03 -4.38 3.96
CA GLY A 459 27.80 -3.95 2.59
C GLY A 459 29.04 -4.16 1.73
N VAL A 460 28.88 -4.63 0.50
CA VAL A 460 29.98 -4.85 -0.47
C VAL A 460 29.79 -3.92 -1.65
N PHE A 461 30.84 -3.21 -2.06
CA PHE A 461 30.82 -2.37 -3.26
C PHE A 461 31.08 -3.21 -4.52
N GLU A 462 30.17 -3.13 -5.50
CA GLU A 462 30.26 -3.82 -6.78
C GLU A 462 30.41 -2.83 -7.96
#